data_9aa931c488ae4ba6c856563f84940e18
#
_entry.id   9aa931c488ae4ba6c856563f84940e18
#
_cell.length_a   1.000
_cell.length_b   1.000
_cell.length_c   1.000
_cell.angle_alpha   90.00
_cell.angle_beta   90.00
_cell.angle_gamma   90.00
#
_symmetry.space_group_name_H-M   'P 1'
#
loop_
_entity.id
_entity.type
_entity.pdbx_description
1 polymer ?
#
loop_
_entity_poly.entity_id
_entity_poly.type
_entity_poly.pdbx_seq_one_letter_code
_entity_poly.pdbx_strand_id
1 'polypeptide(L)'
;MSLVTWSWIFLFGYMSLMVGIGIYAQRQIKHADDFATARGAYGPFFLALAFAASTASGATFLGSPAMSYEWGLSTLWMHFLYPVGVYVGILISMHLVATSGNRFGNRSIPEYLGDRYQSDTMRLMVSLISLVLFFYLAGQLVSGIVMFEIMLGLDSAWALGITTLILLIYVVLGGAHADILTDGVQGFMMLLLAVLVIVLTAFGWGIEGGFSGLVDNLAA
;
A
#
# COMPACT_ATOMS: atom_id res chain seq x y z
N MET A 1 25.26 -8.11 16.82
CA MET A 1 24.09 -8.82 16.28
C MET A 1 24.17 -8.72 14.78
N SER A 2 23.88 -9.81 14.06
CA SER A 2 23.89 -9.79 12.58
C SER A 2 22.70 -9.00 12.02
N LEU A 3 22.82 -8.52 10.79
CA LEU A 3 21.70 -7.83 10.08
C LEU A 3 20.45 -8.73 10.06
N VAL A 4 20.62 -10.01 9.81
CA VAL A 4 19.54 -11.01 9.82
C VAL A 4 18.81 -11.07 11.18
N THR A 5 19.53 -11.00 12.28
CA THR A 5 18.93 -11.00 13.62
C THR A 5 18.03 -9.78 13.83
N TRP A 6 18.49 -8.60 13.42
CA TRP A 6 17.69 -7.38 13.49
C TRP A 6 16.46 -7.46 12.58
N SER A 7 16.61 -7.99 11.38
CA SER A 7 15.49 -8.18 10.44
C SER A 7 14.40 -9.08 11.04
N TRP A 8 14.78 -10.17 11.72
CA TRP A 8 13.83 -11.03 12.42
C TRP A 8 13.10 -10.32 13.58
N ILE A 9 13.81 -9.53 14.38
CA ILE A 9 13.22 -8.78 15.50
C ILE A 9 12.20 -7.77 14.96
N PHE A 10 12.56 -7.01 13.92
CA PHE A 10 11.64 -6.06 13.31
C PHE A 10 10.44 -6.76 12.68
N LEU A 11 10.65 -7.87 11.98
CA LEU A 11 9.57 -8.63 11.38
C LEU A 11 8.56 -9.11 12.42
N PHE A 12 9.01 -9.78 13.49
CA PHE A 12 8.12 -10.24 14.55
C PHE A 12 7.40 -9.09 15.28
N GLY A 13 8.09 -7.99 15.53
CA GLY A 13 7.49 -6.79 16.12
C GLY A 13 6.41 -6.22 15.21
N TYR A 14 6.69 -6.06 13.92
CA TYR A 14 5.76 -5.58 12.92
C TYR A 14 4.54 -6.51 12.76
N MET A 15 4.76 -7.82 12.64
CA MET A 15 3.69 -8.80 12.55
C MET A 15 2.77 -8.78 13.78
N SER A 16 3.35 -8.70 14.96
CA SER A 16 2.60 -8.59 16.22
C SER A 16 1.76 -7.32 16.27
N LEU A 17 2.29 -6.22 15.75
CA LEU A 17 1.57 -4.95 15.61
C LEU A 17 0.37 -5.10 14.66
N MET A 18 0.58 -5.70 13.48
CA MET A 18 -0.49 -5.90 12.49
C MET A 18 -1.63 -6.78 13.03
N VAL A 19 -1.30 -7.90 13.67
CA VAL A 19 -2.30 -8.77 14.31
C VAL A 19 -3.01 -8.04 15.46
N GLY A 20 -2.27 -7.27 16.27
CA GLY A 20 -2.84 -6.44 17.34
C GLY A 20 -3.84 -5.41 16.80
N ILE A 21 -3.52 -4.75 15.69
CA ILE A 21 -4.44 -3.83 14.99
C ILE A 21 -5.67 -4.59 14.49
N GLY A 22 -5.51 -5.77 13.90
CA GLY A 22 -6.62 -6.61 13.46
C GLY A 22 -7.59 -6.95 14.59
N ILE A 23 -7.08 -7.35 15.76
CA ILE A 23 -7.88 -7.62 16.96
C ILE A 23 -8.57 -6.33 17.47
N TYR A 24 -7.88 -5.21 17.44
CA TYR A 24 -8.48 -3.93 17.82
C TYR A 24 -9.61 -3.53 16.85
N ALA A 25 -9.37 -3.66 15.55
CA ALA A 25 -10.32 -3.36 14.48
C ALA A 25 -11.60 -4.21 14.60
N GLN A 26 -11.46 -5.48 14.93
CA GLN A 26 -12.60 -6.39 15.15
C GLN A 26 -13.62 -5.84 16.15
N ARG A 27 -13.15 -5.11 17.18
CA ARG A 27 -14.03 -4.50 18.19
C ARG A 27 -14.86 -3.33 17.67
N GLN A 28 -14.49 -2.78 16.52
CA GLN A 28 -15.20 -1.66 15.91
C GLN A 28 -16.30 -2.10 14.95
N ILE A 29 -16.31 -3.37 14.56
CA ILE A 29 -17.29 -3.94 13.63
C ILE A 29 -18.58 -4.21 14.39
N LYS A 30 -19.65 -3.54 13.99
CA LYS A 30 -21.00 -3.71 14.54
C LYS A 30 -21.93 -4.37 13.53
N HIS A 31 -21.70 -4.13 12.26
CA HIS A 31 -22.55 -4.60 11.15
C HIS A 31 -21.71 -5.06 9.97
N ALA A 32 -22.32 -5.81 9.06
CA ALA A 32 -21.64 -6.27 7.84
C ALA A 32 -21.14 -5.10 6.94
N ASP A 33 -21.80 -3.95 7.00
CA ASP A 33 -21.36 -2.75 6.26
C ASP A 33 -20.07 -2.17 6.84
N ASP A 34 -19.92 -2.15 8.17
CA ASP A 34 -18.69 -1.72 8.84
C ASP A 34 -17.51 -2.60 8.44
N PHE A 35 -17.75 -3.92 8.37
CA PHE A 35 -16.72 -4.87 7.92
C PHE A 35 -16.28 -4.59 6.48
N ALA A 36 -17.21 -4.23 5.60
CA ALA A 36 -16.92 -4.05 4.17
C ALA A 36 -16.37 -2.66 3.83
N THR A 37 -16.74 -1.59 4.55
CA THR A 37 -16.49 -0.21 4.10
C THR A 37 -15.96 0.74 5.16
N ALA A 38 -16.14 0.47 6.45
CA ALA A 38 -15.76 1.35 7.58
C ALA A 38 -16.15 2.83 7.38
N ARG A 39 -17.37 3.10 6.87
CA ARG A 39 -17.82 4.43 6.44
C ARG A 39 -17.73 5.46 7.56
N GLY A 40 -17.03 6.58 7.26
CA GLY A 40 -16.97 7.74 8.16
C GLY A 40 -16.26 7.48 9.50
N ALA A 41 -15.57 6.35 9.66
CA ALA A 41 -14.94 5.97 10.92
C ALA A 41 -13.61 6.70 11.19
N TYR A 42 -12.96 7.22 10.16
CA TYR A 42 -11.60 7.78 10.25
C TYR A 42 -11.52 9.22 9.77
N GLY A 43 -10.65 10.00 10.40
CA GLY A 43 -10.38 11.38 10.01
C GLY A 43 -9.57 11.51 8.71
N PRO A 44 -9.61 12.68 8.04
CA PRO A 44 -9.01 12.87 6.71
C PRO A 44 -7.50 12.69 6.69
N PHE A 45 -6.78 13.09 7.73
CA PHE A 45 -5.34 12.91 7.82
C PHE A 45 -4.95 11.43 7.86
N PHE A 46 -5.66 10.65 8.67
CA PHE A 46 -5.39 9.22 8.79
C PHE A 46 -5.75 8.48 7.51
N LEU A 47 -6.87 8.84 6.87
CA LEU A 47 -7.25 8.30 5.56
C LEU A 47 -6.23 8.66 4.46
N ALA A 48 -5.64 9.84 4.51
CA ALA A 48 -4.59 10.22 3.56
C ALA A 48 -3.32 9.36 3.72
N LEU A 49 -2.93 9.04 4.95
CA LEU A 49 -1.81 8.11 5.23
C LEU A 49 -2.13 6.69 4.75
N ALA A 50 -3.34 6.20 5.06
CA ALA A 50 -3.78 4.88 4.62
C ALA A 50 -3.81 4.80 3.08
N PHE A 51 -4.34 5.82 2.43
CA PHE A 51 -4.36 5.90 0.97
C PHE A 51 -2.95 5.95 0.36
N ALA A 52 -2.03 6.70 0.96
CA ALA A 52 -0.63 6.74 0.52
C ALA A 52 0.02 5.35 0.62
N ALA A 53 -0.24 4.60 1.69
CA ALA A 53 0.25 3.23 1.85
C ALA A 53 -0.36 2.27 0.82
N SER A 54 -1.69 2.34 0.60
CA SER A 54 -2.38 1.50 -0.38
C SER A 54 -1.90 1.73 -1.82
N THR A 55 -1.47 2.95 -2.15
CA THR A 55 -0.91 3.27 -3.48
C THR A 55 0.56 2.90 -3.62
N ALA A 56 1.30 2.84 -2.50
CA ALA A 56 2.70 2.44 -2.46
C ALA A 56 2.80 0.90 -2.52
N SER A 57 3.12 0.37 -3.67
CA SER A 57 3.17 -1.06 -3.97
C SER A 57 4.60 -1.62 -3.97
N GLY A 58 4.75 -2.93 -4.13
CA GLY A 58 6.05 -3.56 -4.41
C GLY A 58 6.75 -2.95 -5.63
N ALA A 59 6.00 -2.51 -6.64
CA ALA A 59 6.54 -1.75 -7.76
C ALA A 59 7.16 -0.42 -7.33
N THR A 60 6.60 0.24 -6.31
CA THR A 60 7.16 1.49 -5.77
C THR A 60 8.49 1.25 -5.05
N PHE A 61 8.58 0.20 -4.23
CA PHE A 61 9.77 -0.05 -3.41
C PHE A 61 10.87 -0.85 -4.09
N LEU A 62 10.52 -1.72 -5.03
CA LEU A 62 11.48 -2.55 -5.77
C LEU A 62 11.61 -2.14 -7.23
N GLY A 63 10.49 -1.91 -7.91
CA GLY A 63 10.48 -1.59 -9.33
C GLY A 63 10.99 -0.19 -9.64
N SER A 64 10.58 0.83 -8.87
CA SER A 64 11.02 2.21 -9.11
C SER A 64 12.53 2.40 -8.94
N PRO A 65 13.18 1.89 -7.88
CA PRO A 65 14.63 1.93 -7.77
C PRO A 65 15.34 1.17 -8.90
N ALA A 66 14.83 0.00 -9.29
CA ALA A 66 15.40 -0.78 -10.40
C ALA A 66 15.33 -0.01 -11.73
N MET A 67 14.17 0.57 -12.05
CA MET A 67 14.03 1.42 -13.25
C MET A 67 14.90 2.66 -13.19
N SER A 68 15.07 3.27 -12.00
CA SER A 68 15.95 4.43 -11.84
C SER A 68 17.40 4.07 -12.08
N TYR A 69 17.80 2.87 -11.70
CA TYR A 69 19.14 2.35 -11.98
C TYR A 69 19.37 2.10 -13.50
N GLU A 70 18.37 1.56 -14.20
CA GLU A 70 18.47 1.27 -15.63
C GLU A 70 18.34 2.49 -16.53
N TRP A 71 17.41 3.40 -16.22
CA TRP A 71 17.00 4.51 -17.08
C TRP A 71 17.45 5.90 -16.58
N GLY A 72 18.12 5.94 -15.43
CA GLY A 72 18.64 7.17 -14.83
C GLY A 72 17.54 8.20 -14.55
N LEU A 73 17.89 9.48 -14.74
CA LEU A 73 17.01 10.62 -14.42
C LEU A 73 15.71 10.66 -15.22
N SER A 74 15.61 9.94 -16.35
CA SER A 74 14.36 9.91 -17.13
C SER A 74 13.18 9.32 -16.36
N THR A 75 13.43 8.47 -15.36
CA THR A 75 12.39 7.91 -14.49
C THR A 75 11.72 8.94 -13.58
N LEU A 76 12.34 10.09 -13.35
CA LEU A 76 11.74 11.17 -12.54
C LEU A 76 10.40 11.61 -13.10
N TRP A 77 10.22 11.63 -14.42
CA TRP A 77 8.94 11.97 -15.05
C TRP A 77 7.82 11.05 -14.57
N MET A 78 8.06 9.76 -14.51
CA MET A 78 7.09 8.80 -14.01
C MET A 78 6.77 9.06 -12.53
N HIS A 79 7.79 9.31 -11.70
CA HIS A 79 7.60 9.55 -10.26
C HIS A 79 6.85 10.84 -9.94
N PHE A 80 6.93 11.85 -10.81
CA PHE A 80 6.15 13.08 -10.67
C PHE A 80 4.76 12.95 -11.26
N LEU A 81 4.62 12.39 -12.46
CA LEU A 81 3.34 12.34 -13.18
C LEU A 81 2.36 11.32 -12.59
N TYR A 82 2.85 10.18 -12.10
CA TYR A 82 2.00 9.14 -11.54
C TYR A 82 1.18 9.64 -10.33
N PRO A 83 1.78 10.21 -9.27
CA PRO A 83 1.01 10.75 -8.15
C PRO A 83 0.05 11.86 -8.57
N VAL A 84 0.48 12.77 -9.43
CA VAL A 84 -0.39 13.86 -9.94
C VAL A 84 -1.62 13.28 -10.64
N GLY A 85 -1.45 12.28 -11.51
CA GLY A 85 -2.56 11.62 -12.19
C GLY A 85 -3.53 10.94 -11.22
N VAL A 86 -3.01 10.25 -10.20
CA VAL A 86 -3.82 9.61 -9.16
C VAL A 86 -4.62 10.65 -8.38
N TYR A 87 -3.99 11.73 -7.91
CA TYR A 87 -4.68 12.78 -7.15
C TYR A 87 -5.74 13.50 -7.99
N VAL A 88 -5.44 13.85 -9.23
CA VAL A 88 -6.42 14.48 -10.13
C VAL A 88 -7.61 13.55 -10.36
N GLY A 89 -7.37 12.26 -10.62
CA GLY A 89 -8.43 11.27 -10.79
C GLY A 89 -9.34 11.17 -9.56
N ILE A 90 -8.75 11.14 -8.36
CA ILE A 90 -9.52 11.11 -7.10
C ILE A 90 -10.32 12.39 -6.91
N LEU A 91 -9.73 13.58 -7.09
CA LEU A 91 -10.43 14.86 -6.92
C LEU A 91 -11.65 14.96 -7.82
N ILE A 92 -11.56 14.45 -9.05
CA ILE A 92 -12.69 14.43 -9.99
C ILE A 92 -13.77 13.43 -9.57
N SER A 93 -13.37 12.22 -9.13
CA SER A 93 -14.31 11.11 -8.91
C SER A 93 -14.86 11.02 -7.49
N MET A 94 -14.13 11.49 -6.47
CA MET A 94 -14.47 11.22 -5.06
C MET A 94 -15.84 11.73 -4.66
N HIS A 95 -16.24 12.92 -5.11
CA HIS A 95 -17.54 13.49 -4.75
C HIS A 95 -18.69 12.65 -5.29
N LEU A 96 -18.58 12.20 -6.54
CA LEU A 96 -19.59 11.35 -7.19
C LEU A 96 -19.69 9.98 -6.52
N VAL A 97 -18.54 9.35 -6.25
CA VAL A 97 -18.47 8.02 -5.64
C VAL A 97 -18.96 8.07 -4.19
N ALA A 98 -18.51 9.05 -3.40
CA ALA A 98 -18.92 9.19 -2.00
C ALA A 98 -20.41 9.51 -1.87
N THR A 99 -20.95 10.41 -2.69
CA THR A 99 -22.36 10.76 -2.67
C THR A 99 -23.23 9.57 -3.05
N SER A 100 -22.86 8.83 -4.08
CA SER A 100 -23.56 7.62 -4.51
C SER A 100 -23.46 6.52 -3.46
N GLY A 101 -22.26 6.26 -2.95
CA GLY A 101 -22.04 5.26 -1.91
C GLY A 101 -22.85 5.52 -0.63
N ASN A 102 -22.97 6.80 -0.21
CA ASN A 102 -23.76 7.16 0.95
C ASN A 102 -25.27 7.11 0.69
N ARG A 103 -25.70 7.45 -0.53
CA ARG A 103 -27.12 7.46 -0.91
C ARG A 103 -27.70 6.07 -1.17
N PHE A 104 -26.93 5.23 -1.88
CA PHE A 104 -27.39 3.92 -2.36
C PHE A 104 -26.82 2.75 -1.55
N GLY A 105 -25.89 3.01 -0.63
CA GLY A 105 -25.25 1.98 0.18
C GLY A 105 -24.27 1.09 -0.61
N ASN A 106 -23.77 1.57 -1.77
CA ASN A 106 -22.82 0.80 -2.58
C ASN A 106 -21.56 0.48 -1.78
N ARG A 107 -21.08 -0.77 -1.90
CA ARG A 107 -19.89 -1.29 -1.21
C ARG A 107 -18.72 -1.54 -2.14
N SER A 108 -18.95 -1.45 -3.44
CA SER A 108 -17.94 -1.75 -4.47
C SER A 108 -18.16 -0.90 -5.73
N ILE A 109 -17.12 -0.79 -6.54
CA ILE A 109 -17.21 -0.11 -7.85
C ILE A 109 -18.18 -0.81 -8.81
N PRO A 110 -18.24 -2.15 -8.91
CA PRO A 110 -19.27 -2.82 -9.70
C PRO A 110 -20.70 -2.45 -9.29
N GLU A 111 -21.00 -2.38 -7.98
CA GLU A 111 -22.31 -1.95 -7.48
C GLU A 111 -22.58 -0.49 -7.88
N TYR A 112 -21.63 0.41 -7.65
CA TYR A 112 -21.75 1.82 -8.04
C TYR A 112 -22.06 1.98 -9.53
N LEU A 113 -21.33 1.30 -10.40
CA LEU A 113 -21.55 1.40 -11.85
C LEU A 113 -22.87 0.74 -12.26
N GLY A 114 -23.22 -0.40 -11.66
CA GLY A 114 -24.51 -1.06 -11.88
C GLY A 114 -25.68 -0.14 -11.56
N ASP A 115 -25.65 0.50 -10.41
CA ASP A 115 -26.71 1.43 -9.96
C ASP A 115 -26.70 2.74 -10.77
N ARG A 116 -25.52 3.26 -11.10
CA ARG A 116 -25.36 4.48 -11.90
C ARG A 116 -25.97 4.34 -13.29
N TYR A 117 -25.75 3.21 -13.93
CA TYR A 117 -26.23 2.93 -15.29
C TYR A 117 -27.51 2.07 -15.31
N GLN A 118 -28.05 1.70 -14.13
CA GLN A 118 -29.22 0.82 -13.98
C GLN A 118 -29.12 -0.45 -14.83
N SER A 119 -27.95 -1.10 -14.78
CA SER A 119 -27.62 -2.23 -15.64
C SER A 119 -26.91 -3.34 -14.84
N ASP A 120 -27.58 -4.47 -14.70
CA ASP A 120 -26.99 -5.69 -14.09
C ASP A 120 -25.88 -6.25 -14.96
N THR A 121 -25.98 -6.10 -16.27
CA THR A 121 -24.92 -6.50 -17.22
C THR A 121 -23.64 -5.70 -16.94
N MET A 122 -23.73 -4.38 -16.73
CA MET A 122 -22.59 -3.54 -16.36
C MET A 122 -21.97 -4.00 -15.05
N ARG A 123 -22.80 -4.25 -14.02
CA ARG A 123 -22.35 -4.78 -12.72
C ARG A 123 -21.58 -6.08 -12.88
N LEU A 124 -22.13 -7.04 -13.64
CA LEU A 124 -21.50 -8.33 -13.87
C LEU A 124 -20.18 -8.20 -14.65
N MET A 125 -20.17 -7.42 -15.73
CA MET A 125 -18.96 -7.23 -16.55
C MET A 125 -17.82 -6.59 -15.72
N VAL A 126 -18.11 -5.55 -14.96
CA VAL A 126 -17.09 -4.88 -14.12
C VAL A 126 -16.61 -5.81 -13.01
N SER A 127 -17.50 -6.63 -12.42
CA SER A 127 -17.11 -7.65 -11.44
C SER A 127 -16.15 -8.68 -12.04
N LEU A 128 -16.42 -9.17 -13.24
CA LEU A 128 -15.54 -10.12 -13.93
C LEU A 128 -14.19 -9.49 -14.28
N ILE A 129 -14.18 -8.26 -14.78
CA ILE A 129 -12.94 -7.53 -15.08
C ILE A 129 -12.12 -7.30 -13.80
N SER A 130 -12.79 -7.06 -12.68
CA SER A 130 -12.11 -6.87 -11.37
C SER A 130 -11.30 -8.11 -10.93
N LEU A 131 -11.59 -9.30 -11.45
CA LEU A 131 -10.79 -10.50 -11.18
C LEU A 131 -9.36 -10.39 -11.70
N VAL A 132 -9.12 -9.53 -12.70
CA VAL A 132 -7.75 -9.24 -13.20
C VAL A 132 -6.86 -8.66 -12.10
N LEU A 133 -7.44 -8.00 -11.08
CA LEU A 133 -6.69 -7.50 -9.93
C LEU A 133 -6.00 -8.60 -9.11
N PHE A 134 -6.41 -9.87 -9.22
CA PHE A 134 -5.69 -10.97 -8.60
C PHE A 134 -4.28 -11.15 -9.15
N PHE A 135 -4.03 -10.84 -10.43
CA PHE A 135 -2.68 -10.84 -10.98
C PHE A 135 -1.81 -9.74 -10.37
N TYR A 136 -2.40 -8.58 -10.10
CA TYR A 136 -1.72 -7.50 -9.38
C TYR A 136 -1.38 -7.93 -7.94
N LEU A 137 -2.32 -8.56 -7.24
CA LEU A 137 -2.09 -9.10 -5.89
C LEU A 137 -0.97 -10.14 -5.89
N ALA A 138 -0.96 -11.05 -6.86
CA ALA A 138 0.12 -12.03 -7.00
C ALA A 138 1.50 -11.36 -7.17
N GLY A 139 1.59 -10.29 -7.95
CA GLY A 139 2.81 -9.47 -8.08
C GLY A 139 3.28 -8.88 -6.75
N GLN A 140 2.35 -8.44 -5.88
CA GLN A 140 2.70 -7.94 -4.55
C GLN A 140 3.25 -9.05 -3.64
N LEU A 141 2.66 -10.24 -3.69
CA LEU A 141 3.17 -11.40 -2.94
C LEU A 141 4.59 -11.79 -3.39
N VAL A 142 4.85 -11.80 -4.70
CA VAL A 142 6.19 -12.06 -5.25
C VAL A 142 7.20 -11.02 -4.74
N SER A 143 6.84 -9.74 -4.73
CA SER A 143 7.69 -8.69 -4.18
C SER A 143 8.03 -8.94 -2.70
N GLY A 144 7.04 -9.37 -1.90
CA GLY A 144 7.25 -9.74 -0.50
C GLY A 144 8.18 -10.94 -0.34
N ILE A 145 8.02 -11.97 -1.17
CA ILE A 145 8.89 -13.16 -1.17
C ILE A 145 10.34 -12.74 -1.42
N VAL A 146 10.60 -11.98 -2.48
CA VAL A 146 11.95 -11.52 -2.84
C VAL A 146 12.61 -10.75 -1.68
N MET A 147 11.85 -9.87 -1.01
CA MET A 147 12.35 -9.12 0.15
C MET A 147 12.71 -10.05 1.30
N PHE A 148 11.89 -11.05 1.61
CA PHE A 148 12.16 -11.98 2.70
C PHE A 148 13.33 -12.93 2.39
N GLU A 149 13.48 -13.36 1.14
CA GLU A 149 14.65 -14.12 0.69
C GLU A 149 15.94 -13.33 0.90
N ILE A 150 15.97 -12.08 0.46
CA ILE A 150 17.18 -11.23 0.56
C ILE A 150 17.49 -10.86 2.01
N MET A 151 16.48 -10.46 2.79
CA MET A 151 16.72 -9.90 4.13
C MET A 151 16.82 -10.95 5.22
N LEU A 152 16.10 -12.07 5.09
CA LEU A 152 15.98 -13.09 6.13
C LEU A 152 16.64 -14.41 5.75
N GLY A 153 17.00 -14.58 4.47
CA GLY A 153 17.52 -15.86 3.95
C GLY A 153 16.47 -16.97 3.96
N LEU A 154 15.17 -16.61 3.90
CA LEU A 154 14.09 -17.58 3.88
C LEU A 154 13.91 -18.19 2.49
N ASP A 155 13.51 -19.45 2.46
CA ASP A 155 13.02 -20.09 1.26
C ASP A 155 11.67 -19.46 0.83
N SER A 156 11.44 -19.38 -0.49
CA SER A 156 10.24 -18.76 -1.09
C SER A 156 8.93 -19.31 -0.53
N ALA A 157 8.85 -20.61 -0.26
CA ALA A 157 7.64 -21.24 0.25
C ALA A 157 7.32 -20.77 1.66
N TRP A 158 8.33 -20.63 2.53
CA TRP A 158 8.16 -20.09 3.87
C TRP A 158 7.83 -18.60 3.85
N ALA A 159 8.50 -17.82 3.01
CA ALA A 159 8.21 -16.40 2.84
C ALA A 159 6.75 -16.17 2.41
N LEU A 160 6.28 -16.92 1.40
CA LEU A 160 4.89 -16.87 0.93
C LEU A 160 3.90 -17.29 2.03
N GLY A 161 4.19 -18.41 2.72
CA GLY A 161 3.33 -18.94 3.77
C GLY A 161 3.13 -17.95 4.91
N ILE A 162 4.22 -17.36 5.42
CA ILE A 162 4.19 -16.39 6.50
C ILE A 162 3.41 -15.13 6.08
N THR A 163 3.74 -14.56 4.91
CA THR A 163 3.08 -13.34 4.40
C THR A 163 1.58 -13.56 4.24
N THR A 164 1.20 -14.65 3.57
CA THR A 164 -0.20 -14.97 3.30
C THR A 164 -0.97 -15.24 4.60
N LEU A 165 -0.38 -15.98 5.53
CA LEU A 165 -1.04 -16.31 6.81
C LEU A 165 -1.36 -15.04 7.61
N ILE A 166 -0.40 -14.12 7.71
CA ILE A 166 -0.59 -12.91 8.50
C ILE A 166 -1.59 -11.97 7.83
N LEU A 167 -1.49 -11.80 6.50
CA LEU A 167 -2.49 -11.07 5.73
C LEU A 167 -3.90 -11.60 6.01
N LEU A 168 -4.09 -12.93 5.91
CA LEU A 168 -5.39 -13.56 6.15
C LEU A 168 -5.88 -13.31 7.57
N ILE A 169 -4.99 -13.44 8.57
CA ILE A 169 -5.38 -13.26 9.99
C ILE A 169 -5.95 -11.86 10.20
N TYR A 170 -5.23 -10.79 9.85
CA TYR A 170 -5.71 -9.46 10.19
C TYR A 170 -6.90 -9.01 9.32
N VAL A 171 -6.94 -9.41 8.04
CA VAL A 171 -8.06 -9.08 7.15
C VAL A 171 -9.35 -9.78 7.56
N VAL A 172 -9.26 -11.08 7.90
CA VAL A 172 -10.43 -11.85 8.36
C VAL A 172 -10.95 -11.33 9.70
N LEU A 173 -10.05 -10.91 10.61
CA LEU A 173 -10.44 -10.37 11.91
C LEU A 173 -11.12 -9.01 11.81
N GLY A 174 -10.60 -8.10 11.01
CA GLY A 174 -10.98 -6.69 11.10
C GLY A 174 -11.54 -6.07 9.81
N GLY A 175 -11.59 -6.78 8.67
CA GLY A 175 -12.13 -6.28 7.40
C GLY A 175 -11.56 -4.91 7.01
N ALA A 176 -12.40 -4.02 6.50
CA ALA A 176 -12.01 -2.67 6.08
C ALA A 176 -11.44 -1.80 7.23
N HIS A 177 -11.87 -2.03 8.48
CA HIS A 177 -11.28 -1.33 9.63
C HIS A 177 -9.83 -1.74 9.86
N ALA A 178 -9.51 -3.04 9.77
CA ALA A 178 -8.13 -3.51 9.90
C ALA A 178 -7.26 -2.97 8.76
N ASP A 179 -7.76 -3.03 7.54
CA ASP A 179 -7.07 -2.56 6.34
C ASP A 179 -6.69 -1.07 6.47
N ILE A 180 -7.67 -0.20 6.75
CA ILE A 180 -7.42 1.23 6.93
C ILE A 180 -6.46 1.52 8.08
N LEU A 181 -6.58 0.80 9.21
CA LEU A 181 -5.72 1.01 10.37
C LEU A 181 -4.29 0.56 10.11
N THR A 182 -4.10 -0.61 9.50
CA THR A 182 -2.77 -1.11 9.13
C THR A 182 -2.12 -0.21 8.09
N ASP A 183 -2.85 0.18 7.06
CA ASP A 183 -2.37 1.08 6.02
C ASP A 183 -2.02 2.47 6.57
N GLY A 184 -2.85 3.02 7.49
CA GLY A 184 -2.56 4.29 8.14
C GLY A 184 -1.26 4.28 8.93
N VAL A 185 -1.00 3.20 9.68
CA VAL A 185 0.25 3.01 10.42
C VAL A 185 1.43 2.83 9.46
N GLN A 186 1.26 2.02 8.41
CA GLN A 186 2.26 1.82 7.37
C GLN A 186 2.59 3.13 6.63
N GLY A 187 1.58 3.91 6.25
CA GLY A 187 1.76 5.21 5.61
C GLY A 187 2.54 6.19 6.48
N PHE A 188 2.29 6.19 7.78
CA PHE A 188 3.08 6.98 8.73
C PHE A 188 4.53 6.49 8.80
N MET A 189 4.76 5.18 8.88
CA MET A 189 6.11 4.60 8.87
C MET A 189 6.84 4.93 7.55
N MET A 190 6.18 4.83 6.40
CA MET A 190 6.75 5.18 5.10
C MET A 190 7.15 6.64 5.03
N LEU A 191 6.32 7.55 5.55
CA LEU A 191 6.64 8.98 5.63
C LEU A 191 7.88 9.24 6.47
N LEU A 192 7.97 8.61 7.65
CA LEU A 192 9.15 8.73 8.52
C LEU A 192 10.41 8.21 7.84
N LEU A 193 10.33 7.04 7.19
CA LEU A 193 11.46 6.45 6.47
C LEU A 193 11.89 7.32 5.29
N ALA A 194 10.94 7.88 4.53
CA ALA A 194 11.27 8.79 3.43
C ALA A 194 12.02 10.02 3.92
N VAL A 195 11.54 10.66 4.99
CA VAL A 195 12.23 11.80 5.62
C VAL A 195 13.62 11.39 6.12
N LEU A 196 13.73 10.25 6.78
CA LEU A 196 14.99 9.71 7.28
C LEU A 196 16.00 9.51 6.14
N VAL A 197 15.59 8.87 5.04
CA VAL A 197 16.48 8.65 3.87
C VAL A 197 16.95 9.97 3.28
N ILE A 198 16.07 10.96 3.12
CA ILE A 198 16.42 12.28 2.61
C ILE A 198 17.46 12.95 3.54
N VAL A 199 17.24 12.92 4.84
CA VAL A 199 18.15 13.51 5.84
C VAL A 199 19.51 12.80 5.80
N LEU A 200 19.52 11.47 5.82
CA LEU A 200 20.77 10.69 5.79
C LEU A 200 21.57 10.95 4.50
N THR A 201 20.89 11.02 3.35
CA THR A 201 21.52 11.36 2.06
C THR A 201 22.12 12.79 2.11
N ALA A 202 21.40 13.75 2.70
CA ALA A 202 21.89 15.12 2.86
C ALA A 202 23.17 15.19 3.71
N PHE A 203 23.30 14.31 4.71
CA PHE A 203 24.52 14.19 5.54
C PHE A 203 25.61 13.29 4.93
N GLY A 204 25.43 12.83 3.68
CA GLY A 204 26.45 12.05 2.96
C GLY A 204 26.44 10.56 3.29
N TRP A 205 25.42 10.04 3.96
CA TRP A 205 25.32 8.62 4.22
C TRP A 205 24.97 7.86 2.92
N GLY A 206 25.89 7.02 2.46
CA GLY A 206 25.77 6.29 1.18
C GLY A 206 26.18 7.08 -0.07
N ILE A 207 26.40 8.38 0.02
CA ILE A 207 26.87 9.24 -1.07
C ILE A 207 27.90 10.22 -0.53
N GLU A 208 29.18 10.07 -0.92
CA GLU A 208 30.21 11.03 -0.54
C GLU A 208 29.85 12.44 -1.01
N GLY A 209 29.92 13.42 -0.11
CA GLY A 209 29.53 14.79 -0.40
C GLY A 209 28.03 15.10 -0.31
N GLY A 210 27.19 14.15 0.08
CA GLY A 210 25.74 14.37 0.23
C GLY A 210 25.07 14.78 -1.08
N PHE A 211 24.21 15.80 -1.06
CA PHE A 211 23.52 16.26 -2.27
C PHE A 211 24.46 16.84 -3.33
N SER A 212 25.55 17.51 -2.94
CA SER A 212 26.53 18.01 -3.91
C SER A 212 27.23 16.85 -4.61
N GLY A 213 27.68 15.84 -3.86
CA GLY A 213 28.28 14.63 -4.44
C GLY A 213 27.29 13.84 -5.33
N LEU A 214 26.00 13.84 -5.01
CA LEU A 214 24.97 13.26 -5.89
C LEU A 214 24.92 14.01 -7.22
N VAL A 215 24.89 15.34 -7.21
CA VAL A 215 24.85 16.16 -8.44
C VAL A 215 26.10 15.95 -9.27
N ASP A 216 27.28 15.91 -8.65
CA ASP A 216 28.56 15.70 -9.33
C ASP A 216 28.60 14.31 -9.99
N ASN A 217 28.13 13.27 -9.30
CA ASN A 217 28.07 11.91 -9.84
C ASN A 217 27.04 11.76 -10.99
N LEU A 218 25.98 12.57 -11.00
CA LEU A 218 24.99 12.57 -12.08
C LEU A 218 25.43 13.40 -13.30
N ALA A 219 26.38 14.31 -13.12
CA ALA A 219 26.93 15.14 -14.18
C ALA A 219 28.14 14.49 -14.91
N ALA A 220 28.73 13.45 -14.32
CA ALA A 220 29.86 12.70 -14.85
C ALA A 220 29.42 11.61 -15.81
#